data_fdc1d420ed1eafec4192bff65abd33bb
#
_entry.id   fdc1d420ed1eafec4192bff65abd33bb
#
_cell.length_a   1.000
_cell.length_b   1.000
_cell.length_c   1.000
_cell.angle_alpha   90.00
_cell.angle_beta   90.00
_cell.angle_gamma   90.00
#
_symmetry.space_group_name_H-M   'P 1'
#
loop_
_entity.id
_entity.type
_entity.pdbx_description
1 polymer ?
#
loop_
_entity_poly.entity_id
_entity_poly.type
_entity_poly.pdbx_seq_one_letter_code
_entity_poly.pdbx_strand_id
1 'polypeptide(L)' 'MKKSTVQRQRLIADFIDSERVSSQNQLKGLLKKNNIQITQATLSRDLNELGAI' A
#
# COMPACT_ATOMS: atom_id res chain seq x y z
N MET A 1 -9.87 17.37 2.36
CA MET A 1 -10.45 16.11 2.73
C MET A 1 -9.41 15.02 2.91
N LYS A 2 -9.56 14.24 3.91
CA LYS A 2 -8.59 13.17 4.16
C LYS A 2 -8.78 12.03 3.19
N LYS A 3 -7.68 11.44 2.78
CA LYS A 3 -7.76 10.22 2.01
C LYS A 3 -8.27 9.11 2.91
N SER A 4 -9.24 8.38 2.43
CA SER A 4 -9.79 7.29 3.21
C SER A 4 -8.86 6.09 3.16
N THR A 5 -8.96 5.24 4.18
CA THR A 5 -8.22 3.99 4.21
C THR A 5 -8.58 3.13 3.01
N VAL A 6 -9.82 3.18 2.58
CA VAL A 6 -10.30 2.41 1.44
C VAL A 6 -9.55 2.80 0.17
N GLN A 7 -9.37 4.10 -0.06
CA GLN A 7 -8.64 4.55 -1.25
C GLN A 7 -7.20 4.09 -1.22
N ARG A 8 -6.56 4.18 -0.05
CA ARG A 8 -5.18 3.74 0.08
C ARG A 8 -5.06 2.25 -0.16
N GLN A 9 -5.93 1.47 0.43
CA GLN A 9 -5.90 0.02 0.27
C GLN A 9 -6.17 -0.38 -1.17
N ARG A 10 -7.02 0.35 -1.87
CA ARG A 10 -7.29 0.08 -3.27
C ARG A 10 -6.03 0.29 -4.11
N LEU A 11 -5.30 1.37 -3.85
CA LEU A 11 -4.04 1.62 -4.55
C LEU A 11 -3.01 0.52 -4.25
N ILE A 12 -2.94 0.11 -3.00
CA ILE A 12 -2.03 -0.96 -2.61
C ILE A 12 -2.36 -2.24 -3.37
N ALA A 13 -3.62 -2.58 -3.44
CA ALA A 13 -4.06 -3.78 -4.16
C ALA A 13 -3.72 -3.68 -5.65
N ASP A 14 -3.92 -2.50 -6.24
CA ASP A 14 -3.58 -2.28 -7.63
C ASP A 14 -2.09 -2.47 -7.88
N PHE A 15 -1.25 -1.93 -7.00
CA PHE A 15 0.19 -2.08 -7.15
C PHE A 15 0.62 -3.54 -7.06
N ILE A 16 0.03 -4.27 -6.13
CA ILE A 16 0.35 -5.68 -5.95
C ILE A 16 -0.01 -6.46 -7.22
N ASP A 17 -1.14 -6.14 -7.80
CA ASP A 17 -1.62 -6.85 -8.97
C ASP A 17 -0.85 -6.46 -10.23
N SER A 18 -0.64 -5.17 -10.46
CA SER A 18 -0.05 -4.70 -11.71
C SER A 18 1.46 -4.64 -11.68
N GLU A 19 2.05 -4.32 -10.53
CA GLU A 19 3.51 -4.19 -10.41
C GLU A 19 4.18 -5.43 -9.86
N ARG A 20 3.39 -6.41 -9.46
CA ARG A 20 3.90 -7.67 -8.91
C ARG A 20 4.85 -7.42 -7.75
N VAL A 21 4.39 -6.63 -6.81
CA VAL A 21 5.17 -6.30 -5.63
C VAL A 21 5.44 -7.58 -4.82
N SER A 22 6.69 -7.79 -4.47
CA SER A 22 7.08 -8.98 -3.72
C SER A 22 7.50 -8.68 -2.29
N SER A 23 7.61 -7.41 -1.92
CA SER A 23 8.00 -7.05 -0.57
C SER A 23 7.35 -5.74 -0.15
N GLN A 24 7.27 -5.54 1.17
CA GLN A 24 6.72 -4.32 1.72
C GLN A 24 7.55 -3.11 1.36
N ASN A 25 8.87 -3.26 1.32
CA ASN A 25 9.75 -2.16 0.95
C ASN A 25 9.48 -1.67 -0.46
N GLN A 26 9.26 -2.61 -1.36
CA GLN A 26 8.95 -2.27 -2.74
C GLN A 26 7.64 -1.51 -2.82
N LEU A 27 6.64 -1.97 -2.11
CA LEU A 27 5.34 -1.33 -2.08
C LEU A 27 5.42 0.06 -1.48
N LYS A 28 6.20 0.19 -0.40
CA LYS A 28 6.40 1.48 0.25
C LYS A 28 7.01 2.49 -0.72
N GLY A 29 7.97 2.04 -1.52
CA GLY A 29 8.58 2.89 -2.52
C GLY A 29 7.60 3.37 -3.57
N LEU A 30 6.72 2.48 -4.01
CA LEU A 30 5.70 2.84 -4.99
C LEU A 30 4.72 3.86 -4.43
N LEU A 31 4.31 3.67 -3.18
CA LEU A 31 3.40 4.61 -2.54
C LEU A 31 4.04 5.98 -2.41
N LYS A 32 5.32 6.01 -2.05
CA LYS A 32 6.04 7.27 -1.92
C LYS A 32 6.12 7.99 -3.25
N LYS A 33 6.33 7.26 -4.32
CA LYS A 33 6.37 7.82 -5.66
C LYS A 33 5.06 8.51 -6.02
N ASN A 34 3.97 8.05 -5.45
CA ASN A 34 2.65 8.60 -5.70
C ASN A 34 2.21 9.57 -4.62
N ASN A 35 3.18 10.11 -3.88
CA ASN A 35 2.93 11.12 -2.84
C ASN A 35 2.08 10.60 -1.68
N ILE A 36 2.19 9.31 -1.43
CA ILE A 36 1.47 8.69 -0.32
C ILE A 36 2.49 8.38 0.76
N GLN A 37 2.37 9.08 1.89
CA GLN A 37 3.25 8.83 3.02
C GLN A 37 2.56 7.86 3.97
N ILE A 38 3.26 6.80 4.30
CA ILE A 38 2.70 5.76 5.14
C ILE A 38 3.82 5.20 6.01
N THR A 39 3.50 4.90 7.27
CA THR A 39 4.46 4.27 8.14
C THR A 39 4.49 2.77 7.90
N GLN A 40 5.61 2.16 8.33
CA GLN A 40 5.76 0.72 8.21
C GLN A 40 4.62 -0.02 8.92
N ALA A 41 4.27 0.44 10.11
CA ALA A 41 3.22 -0.20 10.88
C ALA A 41 1.86 -0.12 10.17
N THR A 42 1.55 1.05 9.62
CA THR A 42 0.29 1.22 8.91
C THR A 42 0.24 0.37 7.65
N LEU A 43 1.36 0.32 6.93
CA LEU A 43 1.44 -0.49 5.72
C LEU A 43 1.24 -1.97 6.04
N SER A 44 1.90 -2.44 7.09
CA SER A 44 1.74 -3.83 7.51
C SER A 44 0.30 -4.15 7.86
N ARG A 45 -0.36 -3.23 8.54
CA ARG A 45 -1.75 -3.42 8.91
C ARG A 45 -2.64 -3.48 7.67
N ASP A 46 -2.42 -2.57 6.73
CA ASP A 46 -3.22 -2.56 5.50
C ASP A 46 -3.05 -3.85 4.71
N LEU A 47 -1.82 -4.32 4.60
CA LEU A 47 -1.55 -5.57 3.89
C LEU A 47 -2.21 -6.74 4.58
N ASN A 48 -2.18 -6.74 5.91
CA ASN A 48 -2.82 -7.81 6.68
C ASN A 48 -4.33 -7.80 6.46
N GLU A 49 -4.94 -6.63 6.44
CA GLU A 49 -6.38 -6.51 6.21
C GLU A 49 -6.77 -6.93 4.80
N LEU A 50 -5.91 -6.65 3.84
CA LEU A 50 -6.15 -7.05 2.46
C LEU A 50 -5.90 -8.54 2.25
N GLY A 51 -5.18 -9.16 3.16
CA GLY A 51 -4.81 -10.56 3.00
C GLY A 51 -3.81 -10.78 1.87
N ALA A 52 -3.04 -9.75 1.54
CA ALA A 52 -2.17 -9.80 0.37
C ALA A 52 -0.82 -10.45 0.64
N ILE A 53 -0.35 -10.34 1.87
CA ILE A 53 0.97 -10.90 2.22
C ILE A 53 0.92 -11.59 3.57
#